data_e2a3ab6ea5f34fc37dd41caf9adee16c
#
_entry.id   e2a3ab6ea5f34fc37dd41caf9adee16c
#
_cell.length_a   1.000
_cell.length_b   1.000
_cell.length_c   1.000
_cell.angle_alpha   90.00
_cell.angle_beta   90.00
_cell.angle_gamma   90.00
#
_symmetry.space_group_name_H-M   'P 1'
#
loop_
_entity.id
_entity.type
_entity.pdbx_description
1 polymer ?
#
loop_
_entity_poly.entity_id
_entity_poly.type
_entity_poly.pdbx_seq_one_letter_code
_entity_poly.pdbx_strand_id
1 'polypeptide(L)'
;MDDLIDLLRERHQGSLVALELPDEDRLVEIEEQLLIPLPGEYKEFLLTTGDILCGSLEPATVTDEYAHNFLPELAAQAWDQGMPRSLIPVCQAADGLYAIAQDGQIVFWVPGEGVNEDEDWSSIWQWAREVWLES
;
A
#
# COMPACT_ATOMS: atom_id res chain seq x y z
N MET A 1 -11.71 4.28 -12.85
CA MET A 1 -11.34 4.37 -11.42
C MET A 1 -12.53 4.07 -10.52
N ASP A 2 -13.64 4.76 -10.74
CA ASP A 2 -14.83 4.56 -9.91
C ASP A 2 -15.33 3.11 -9.96
N ASP A 3 -15.29 2.47 -11.13
CA ASP A 3 -15.69 1.08 -11.28
C ASP A 3 -14.83 0.14 -10.43
N LEU A 4 -13.52 0.40 -10.34
CA LEU A 4 -12.62 -0.41 -9.54
C LEU A 4 -12.91 -0.25 -8.05
N ILE A 5 -13.16 0.98 -7.61
CA ILE A 5 -13.51 1.24 -6.20
C ILE A 5 -14.81 0.52 -5.84
N ASP A 6 -15.80 0.57 -6.72
CA ASP A 6 -17.07 -0.14 -6.52
C ASP A 6 -16.86 -1.65 -6.43
N LEU A 7 -16.03 -2.23 -7.30
CA LEU A 7 -15.71 -3.65 -7.27
C LEU A 7 -15.01 -4.06 -5.97
N LEU A 8 -14.08 -3.24 -5.51
CA LEU A 8 -13.39 -3.50 -4.24
C LEU A 8 -14.37 -3.45 -3.07
N ARG A 9 -15.28 -2.49 -3.07
CA ARG A 9 -16.30 -2.37 -2.03
C ARG A 9 -17.27 -3.54 -2.03
N GLU A 10 -17.64 -4.05 -3.21
CA GLU A 10 -18.50 -5.23 -3.32
C GLU A 10 -17.83 -6.48 -2.73
N ARG A 11 -16.51 -6.57 -2.83
CA ARG A 11 -15.73 -7.70 -2.33
C ARG A 11 -15.17 -7.48 -0.93
N HIS A 12 -15.51 -6.34 -0.31
CA HIS A 12 -15.05 -6.03 1.04
C HIS A 12 -15.52 -7.10 2.02
N GLN A 13 -14.57 -7.63 2.79
CA GLN A 13 -14.83 -8.64 3.81
C GLN A 13 -14.94 -7.93 5.17
N GLY A 14 -16.07 -8.11 5.84
CA GLY A 14 -16.26 -7.54 7.16
C GLY A 14 -15.27 -8.09 8.18
N SER A 15 -14.90 -7.26 9.14
CA SER A 15 -14.00 -7.62 10.22
C SER A 15 -14.63 -7.19 11.54
N LEU A 16 -14.24 -7.86 12.66
CA LEU A 16 -14.67 -7.46 14.00
C LEU A 16 -14.17 -6.07 14.36
N VAL A 17 -13.02 -5.66 13.80
CA VAL A 17 -12.47 -4.32 13.95
C VAL A 17 -12.42 -3.70 12.56
N ALA A 18 -13.33 -2.77 12.28
CA ALA A 18 -13.37 -2.09 11.00
C ALA A 18 -12.22 -1.08 10.92
N LEU A 19 -11.54 -1.05 9.76
CA LEU A 19 -10.57 0.01 9.47
C LEU A 19 -11.34 1.28 9.11
N GLU A 20 -10.75 2.43 9.42
CA GLU A 20 -11.32 3.72 9.08
C GLU A 20 -10.61 4.30 7.85
N LEU A 21 -11.32 5.11 7.08
CA LEU A 21 -10.68 5.89 6.02
C LEU A 21 -9.85 7.00 6.67
N PRO A 22 -8.61 7.21 6.21
CA PRO A 22 -7.82 8.34 6.69
C PRO A 22 -8.36 9.65 6.13
N ASP A 23 -8.00 10.77 6.77
CA ASP A 23 -8.19 12.10 6.22
C ASP A 23 -6.83 12.66 5.75
N GLU A 24 -6.87 13.85 5.16
CA GLU A 24 -5.64 14.47 4.65
C GLU A 24 -4.65 14.80 5.76
N ASP A 25 -5.14 15.20 6.94
CA ASP A 25 -4.28 15.50 8.08
C ASP A 25 -3.53 14.26 8.54
N ARG A 26 -4.19 13.11 8.52
CA ARG A 26 -3.53 11.84 8.85
C ARG A 26 -2.43 11.49 7.86
N LEU A 27 -2.64 11.74 6.57
CA LEU A 27 -1.62 11.50 5.57
C LEU A 27 -0.41 12.42 5.74
N VAL A 28 -0.61 13.66 6.17
CA VAL A 28 0.50 14.56 6.50
C VAL A 28 1.31 14.01 7.67
N GLU A 29 0.65 13.50 8.71
CA GLU A 29 1.35 12.86 9.84
C GLU A 29 2.17 11.67 9.39
N ILE A 30 1.63 10.86 8.47
CA ILE A 30 2.34 9.70 7.92
C ILE A 30 3.56 10.14 7.12
N GLU A 31 3.43 11.18 6.28
CA GLU A 31 4.56 11.72 5.53
C GLU A 31 5.67 12.22 6.47
N GLU A 32 5.30 12.84 7.59
CA GLU A 32 6.26 13.28 8.59
C GLU A 32 7.00 12.10 9.22
N GLN A 33 6.32 11.01 9.49
CA GLN A 33 6.93 9.80 10.05
C GLN A 33 7.84 9.11 9.04
N LEU A 34 7.46 9.12 7.76
CA LEU A 34 8.26 8.50 6.70
C LEU A 34 9.46 9.37 6.29
N LEU A 35 9.39 10.69 6.52
CA LEU A 35 10.38 11.69 6.09
C LEU A 35 10.47 11.82 4.57
N ILE A 36 9.49 11.32 3.82
CA ILE A 36 9.37 11.51 2.38
C ILE A 36 7.89 11.70 2.04
N PRO A 37 7.59 12.40 0.93
CA PRO A 37 6.19 12.60 0.54
C PRO A 37 5.58 11.31 -0.02
N LEU A 38 4.27 11.17 0.12
CA LEU A 38 3.51 10.11 -0.54
C LEU A 38 3.16 10.57 -1.97
N PRO A 39 3.29 9.69 -2.97
CA PRO A 39 2.81 10.03 -4.32
C PRO A 39 1.33 10.39 -4.30
N GLY A 40 0.93 11.38 -5.09
CA GLY A 40 -0.45 11.88 -5.09
C GLY A 40 -1.49 10.82 -5.37
N GLU A 41 -1.21 9.91 -6.30
CA GLU A 41 -2.10 8.81 -6.65
C GLU A 41 -2.26 7.82 -5.47
N TYR A 42 -1.19 7.58 -4.73
CA TYR A 42 -1.25 6.74 -3.53
C TYR A 42 -2.06 7.40 -2.42
N LYS A 43 -1.95 8.72 -2.25
CA LYS A 43 -2.80 9.45 -1.31
C LYS A 43 -4.27 9.27 -1.65
N GLU A 44 -4.63 9.41 -2.91
CA GLU A 44 -5.99 9.21 -3.38
C GLU A 44 -6.47 7.78 -3.11
N PHE A 45 -5.62 6.80 -3.36
CA PHE A 45 -5.90 5.39 -3.07
C PHE A 45 -6.21 5.19 -1.58
N LEU A 46 -5.38 5.74 -0.69
CA LEU A 46 -5.58 5.63 0.76
C LEU A 46 -6.87 6.32 1.22
N LEU A 47 -7.16 7.50 0.66
CA LEU A 47 -8.35 8.28 1.04
C LEU A 47 -9.65 7.60 0.60
N THR A 48 -9.63 6.81 -0.46
CA THR A 48 -10.83 6.20 -1.02
C THR A 48 -10.99 4.71 -0.71
N THR A 49 -9.90 3.99 -0.46
CA THR A 49 -9.93 2.53 -0.29
C THR A 49 -9.21 2.03 0.95
N GLY A 50 -8.69 2.92 1.80
CA GLY A 50 -7.89 2.54 2.96
C GLY A 50 -8.62 1.73 4.01
N ASP A 51 -9.94 1.66 3.95
CA ASP A 51 -10.78 0.89 4.87
C ASP A 51 -11.24 -0.47 4.29
N ILE A 52 -10.84 -0.80 3.07
CA ILE A 52 -11.33 -2.01 2.39
C ILE A 52 -10.45 -3.20 2.74
N LEU A 53 -11.10 -4.32 3.07
CA LEU A 53 -10.47 -5.63 3.24
C LEU A 53 -10.98 -6.53 2.13
N CYS A 54 -10.09 -7.02 1.27
CA CYS A 54 -10.45 -7.80 0.10
C CYS A 54 -9.37 -8.86 -0.19
N GLY A 55 -9.78 -10.08 -0.44
CA GLY A 55 -8.86 -11.14 -0.82
C GLY A 55 -7.87 -11.53 0.28
N SER A 56 -6.76 -12.12 -0.13
CA SER A 56 -5.72 -12.61 0.80
C SER A 56 -4.63 -11.58 1.10
N LEU A 57 -4.53 -10.51 0.31
CA LEU A 57 -3.54 -9.46 0.52
C LEU A 57 -4.12 -8.35 1.40
N GLU A 58 -3.30 -7.84 2.30
CA GLU A 58 -3.65 -6.73 3.19
C GLU A 58 -2.77 -5.54 2.86
N PRO A 59 -3.27 -4.57 2.06
CA PRO A 59 -2.50 -3.35 1.80
C PRO A 59 -2.16 -2.61 3.08
N ALA A 60 -1.05 -1.87 3.07
CA ALA A 60 -0.60 -1.12 4.23
C ALA A 60 -1.69 -0.16 4.72
N THR A 61 -1.86 -0.08 6.04
CA THR A 61 -2.84 0.82 6.66
C THR A 61 -2.14 2.05 7.26
N VAL A 62 -2.85 3.15 7.32
CA VAL A 62 -2.36 4.39 7.93
C VAL A 62 -3.22 4.83 9.12
N THR A 63 -4.25 4.07 9.46
CA THR A 63 -5.21 4.44 10.53
C THR A 63 -5.10 3.58 11.77
N ASP A 64 -4.41 2.42 11.72
CA ASP A 64 -4.25 1.53 12.86
C ASP A 64 -2.76 1.39 13.22
N GLU A 65 -2.32 2.11 14.23
CA GLU A 65 -0.93 2.11 14.69
C GLU A 65 -0.48 0.75 15.23
N TYR A 66 -1.40 -0.09 15.62
CA TYR A 66 -1.11 -1.39 16.21
C TYR A 66 -1.18 -2.54 15.20
N ALA A 67 -1.54 -2.24 13.95
CA ALA A 67 -1.59 -3.26 12.91
C ALA A 67 -0.18 -3.67 12.49
N HIS A 68 0.00 -4.93 12.14
CA HIS A 68 1.29 -5.45 11.66
C HIS A 68 1.69 -4.81 10.32
N ASN A 69 0.71 -4.28 9.57
CA ASN A 69 0.92 -3.63 8.28
C ASN A 69 0.78 -2.11 8.35
N PHE A 70 0.99 -1.51 9.54
CA PHE A 70 0.99 -0.06 9.68
C PHE A 70 2.13 0.53 8.84
N LEU A 71 1.81 1.44 7.94
CA LEU A 71 2.72 1.90 6.88
C LEU A 71 4.08 2.40 7.40
N PRO A 72 4.16 3.29 8.40
CA PRO A 72 5.47 3.76 8.88
C PRO A 72 6.36 2.64 9.41
N GLU A 73 5.80 1.67 10.11
CA GLU A 73 6.59 0.54 10.63
C GLU A 73 7.00 -0.41 9.52
N LEU A 74 6.10 -0.67 8.58
CA LEU A 74 6.40 -1.52 7.43
C LEU A 74 7.52 -0.91 6.59
N ALA A 75 7.47 0.40 6.38
CA ALA A 75 8.50 1.14 5.65
C ALA A 75 9.85 1.09 6.38
N ALA A 76 9.85 1.34 7.69
CA ALA A 76 11.08 1.31 8.48
C ALA A 76 11.75 -0.06 8.40
N GLN A 77 11.00 -1.14 8.51
CA GLN A 77 11.53 -2.49 8.39
C GLN A 77 12.08 -2.78 7.00
N ALA A 78 11.36 -2.37 5.96
CA ALA A 78 11.79 -2.59 4.58
C ALA A 78 13.07 -1.84 4.26
N TRP A 79 13.15 -0.57 4.66
CA TRP A 79 14.35 0.24 4.44
C TRP A 79 15.55 -0.32 5.21
N ASP A 80 15.33 -0.82 6.42
CA ASP A 80 16.37 -1.47 7.22
C ASP A 80 16.89 -2.74 6.55
N GLN A 81 16.04 -3.43 5.78
CA GLN A 81 16.41 -4.64 5.04
C GLN A 81 17.03 -4.34 3.68
N GLY A 82 17.19 -3.08 3.31
CA GLY A 82 17.87 -2.68 2.08
C GLY A 82 16.99 -2.13 0.97
N MET A 83 15.69 -1.96 1.21
CA MET A 83 14.82 -1.31 0.22
C MET A 83 15.28 0.13 -0.01
N PRO A 84 15.36 0.60 -1.26
CA PRO A 84 15.66 2.01 -1.52
C PRO A 84 14.65 2.93 -0.83
N ARG A 85 15.14 4.02 -0.23
CA ARG A 85 14.28 4.96 0.51
C ARG A 85 13.34 5.77 -0.41
N SER A 86 13.56 5.72 -1.70
CA SER A 86 12.65 6.30 -2.68
C SER A 86 11.41 5.43 -2.92
N LEU A 87 11.41 4.18 -2.43
CA LEU A 87 10.28 3.27 -2.53
C LEU A 87 9.53 3.23 -1.21
N ILE A 88 8.20 3.20 -1.27
CA ILE A 88 7.33 3.08 -0.10
C ILE A 88 6.57 1.78 -0.22
N PRO A 89 6.68 0.85 0.76
CA PRO A 89 5.93 -0.40 0.68
C PRO A 89 4.42 -0.13 0.79
N VAL A 90 3.64 -0.75 -0.08
CA VAL A 90 2.19 -0.57 -0.10
C VAL A 90 1.44 -1.84 0.29
N CYS A 91 2.08 -3.02 0.19
CA CYS A 91 1.45 -4.28 0.55
C CYS A 91 2.52 -5.35 0.75
N GLN A 92 2.38 -6.12 1.82
CA GLN A 92 3.29 -7.24 2.11
C GLN A 92 2.75 -8.50 1.43
N ALA A 93 3.66 -9.24 0.78
CA ALA A 93 3.38 -10.55 0.20
C ALA A 93 4.25 -11.61 0.89
N ALA A 94 4.04 -12.89 0.54
CA ALA A 94 4.78 -13.98 1.16
C ALA A 94 6.29 -13.88 0.91
N ASP A 95 6.67 -13.49 -0.31
CA ASP A 95 8.08 -13.50 -0.74
C ASP A 95 8.74 -12.12 -0.73
N GLY A 96 7.97 -11.05 -0.56
CA GLY A 96 8.51 -9.70 -0.63
C GLY A 96 7.43 -8.64 -0.40
N LEU A 97 7.67 -7.45 -0.94
CA LEU A 97 6.81 -6.29 -0.75
C LEU A 97 6.50 -5.63 -2.09
N TYR A 98 5.23 -5.30 -2.30
CA TYR A 98 4.86 -4.35 -3.35
C TYR A 98 5.18 -2.95 -2.85
N ALA A 99 5.82 -2.14 -3.67
CA ALA A 99 6.24 -0.80 -3.28
C ALA A 99 5.93 0.20 -4.38
N ILE A 100 5.69 1.45 -3.98
CA ILE A 100 5.40 2.54 -4.92
C ILE A 100 6.60 3.48 -5.00
N ALA A 101 6.98 3.81 -6.23
CA ALA A 101 8.01 4.82 -6.50
C ALA A 101 7.38 6.21 -6.52
N GLN A 102 8.22 7.24 -6.46
CA GLN A 102 7.73 8.63 -6.42
C GLN A 102 7.00 9.05 -7.70
N ASP A 103 7.24 8.36 -8.80
CA ASP A 103 6.51 8.58 -10.07
C ASP A 103 5.18 7.83 -10.14
N GLY A 104 4.84 7.04 -9.11
CA GLY A 104 3.59 6.28 -9.05
C GLY A 104 3.68 4.84 -9.53
N GLN A 105 4.81 4.43 -10.10
CA GLN A 105 4.99 3.04 -10.54
C GLN A 105 5.05 2.09 -9.35
N ILE A 106 4.37 0.95 -9.47
CA ILE A 106 4.44 -0.12 -8.47
C ILE A 106 5.45 -1.17 -8.94
N VAL A 107 6.29 -1.62 -8.02
CA VAL A 107 7.28 -2.66 -8.25
C VAL A 107 7.18 -3.74 -7.17
N PHE A 108 7.76 -4.90 -7.42
CA PHE A 108 7.87 -5.95 -6.41
C PHE A 108 9.33 -6.04 -5.95
N TRP A 109 9.55 -5.88 -4.65
CA TRP A 109 10.88 -5.90 -4.06
C TRP A 109 11.02 -7.11 -3.14
N VAL A 110 12.17 -7.81 -3.24
CA VAL A 110 12.46 -8.99 -2.44
C VAL A 110 13.72 -8.73 -1.60
N PRO A 111 13.67 -8.94 -0.27
CA PRO A 111 14.86 -8.75 0.57
C PRO A 111 16.02 -9.61 0.09
N GLY A 112 17.19 -8.98 -0.05
CA GLY A 112 18.40 -9.65 -0.54
C GLY A 112 18.52 -9.79 -2.04
N GLU A 113 17.41 -9.64 -2.78
CA GLU A 113 17.40 -9.75 -4.25
C GLU A 113 17.16 -8.43 -4.95
N GLY A 114 16.44 -7.52 -4.29
CA GLY A 114 16.12 -6.21 -4.85
C GLY A 114 14.82 -6.20 -5.64
N VAL A 115 14.66 -5.20 -6.50
CA VAL A 115 13.46 -5.03 -7.32
C VAL A 115 13.42 -6.11 -8.42
N ASN A 116 12.27 -6.78 -8.55
CA ASN A 116 12.04 -7.71 -9.64
C ASN A 116 11.60 -6.92 -10.87
N GLU A 117 12.48 -6.81 -11.86
CA GLU A 117 12.25 -6.01 -13.06
C GLU A 117 11.16 -6.59 -13.97
N ASP A 118 10.80 -7.86 -13.79
CA ASP A 118 9.76 -8.51 -14.59
C ASP A 118 8.35 -8.27 -14.04
N GLU A 119 8.23 -7.69 -12.85
CA GLU A 119 6.94 -7.43 -12.19
C GLU A 119 6.83 -5.94 -11.86
N ASP A 120 6.08 -5.21 -12.68
CA ASP A 120 5.77 -3.81 -12.42
C ASP A 120 4.34 -3.48 -12.89
N TRP A 121 3.83 -2.39 -12.36
CA TRP A 121 2.52 -1.86 -12.72
C TRP A 121 2.64 -0.35 -12.85
N SER A 122 1.96 0.23 -13.83
CA SER A 122 2.11 1.66 -14.11
C SER A 122 1.47 2.56 -13.05
N SER A 123 0.56 2.00 -12.22
CA SER A 123 -0.13 2.75 -11.18
C SER A 123 -0.60 1.84 -10.05
N ILE A 124 -0.88 2.44 -8.89
CA ILE A 124 -1.49 1.70 -7.77
C ILE A 124 -2.87 1.15 -8.14
N TRP A 125 -3.61 1.85 -9.00
CA TRP A 125 -4.93 1.40 -9.45
C TRP A 125 -4.83 0.19 -10.36
N GLN A 126 -3.85 0.14 -11.26
CA GLN A 126 -3.59 -1.03 -12.08
C GLN A 126 -3.21 -2.23 -11.21
N TRP A 127 -2.31 -2.00 -10.24
CA TRP A 127 -1.92 -3.04 -9.28
C TRP A 127 -3.13 -3.55 -8.50
N ALA A 128 -3.99 -2.67 -8.02
CA ALA A 128 -5.17 -3.05 -7.26
C ALA A 128 -6.11 -3.93 -8.09
N ARG A 129 -6.28 -3.60 -9.36
CA ARG A 129 -7.14 -4.37 -10.28
C ARG A 129 -6.54 -5.74 -10.60
N GLU A 130 -5.25 -5.80 -10.91
CA GLU A 130 -4.61 -7.02 -11.41
C GLU A 130 -4.13 -7.93 -10.29
N VAL A 131 -3.80 -7.40 -9.13
CA VAL A 131 -3.19 -8.15 -8.03
C VAL A 131 -4.12 -8.24 -6.82
N TRP A 132 -4.49 -7.11 -6.24
CA TRP A 132 -5.27 -7.09 -5.00
C TRP A 132 -6.67 -7.65 -5.19
N LEU A 133 -7.38 -7.19 -6.19
CA LEU A 133 -8.76 -7.64 -6.47
C LEU A 133 -8.80 -9.15 -6.76
N GLU A 134 -7.75 -9.69 -7.35
CA GLU A 134 -7.65 -11.10 -7.73
C GLU A 134 -6.98 -11.97 -6.65
N SER A 135 -6.58 -11.37 -5.54
CA SER A 135 -5.92 -12.12 -4.46
C SER A 135 -6.85 -13.04 -3.66
#